data_e332f26d57c98f1a709e848a6cde84e1
#
_entry.id   e332f26d57c98f1a709e848a6cde84e1
#
_cell.length_a   1.000
_cell.length_b   1.000
_cell.length_c   1.000
_cell.angle_alpha   90.00
_cell.angle_beta   90.00
_cell.angle_gamma   90.00
#
_symmetry.space_group_name_H-M   'P 1'
#
loop_
_entity.id
_entity.type
_entity.pdbx_description
1 polymer ?
#
loop_
_entity_poly.entity_id
_entity_poly.type
_entity_poly.pdbx_seq_one_letter_code
_entity_poly.pdbx_strand_id
1 'polypeptide(L)'
;MVNPFSSQAPDAALTNALLQYSDWYVMRDVLIPADDRTMHIDFVIASPQCIFLGEYKTYQGLIAGSGMNKYWKQYVGGAEIDYFSPVMQNLYHMLQMRKFLSPVPYELHFHSLVVMQPVGRGGKLELTGPYPADTSIVQNLNAMRRIVQLVCEKRKMHLTEAETQYIYDYIGEHQLRGEDMRKKHAAESADYKLNARRALAQQICPECLSPLKPVGTPTGNYWVCSRYPDCKYTHKM
;
A
#
# COMPACT_ATOMS: atom_id res chain seq x y z
N MET A 1 7.23 21.73 -7.88
CA MET A 1 6.88 20.96 -6.67
C MET A 1 6.50 19.55 -7.12
N VAL A 2 7.33 18.56 -6.83
CA VAL A 2 7.05 17.16 -7.20
C VAL A 2 5.92 16.68 -6.29
N ASN A 3 4.85 16.18 -6.88
CA ASN A 3 3.72 15.61 -6.14
C ASN A 3 4.21 14.37 -5.36
N PRO A 4 4.28 14.36 -4.02
CA PRO A 4 4.79 13.24 -3.25
C PRO A 4 3.87 11.99 -3.30
N PHE A 5 2.74 12.07 -3.99
CA PHE A 5 1.72 11.02 -4.10
C PHE A 5 1.53 10.49 -5.53
N SER A 6 2.44 10.80 -6.46
CA SER A 6 2.38 10.13 -7.76
C SER A 6 2.76 8.65 -7.55
N SER A 7 1.81 7.75 -7.70
CA SER A 7 2.08 6.38 -8.06
C SER A 7 2.76 6.45 -9.45
N GLN A 8 4.07 6.56 -9.46
CA GLN A 8 4.81 6.37 -10.72
C GLN A 8 4.60 4.91 -11.10
N ALA A 9 4.20 4.69 -12.34
CA ALA A 9 4.22 3.33 -12.90
C ALA A 9 5.57 2.68 -12.56
N PRO A 10 5.58 1.41 -12.12
CA PRO A 10 6.80 0.75 -11.76
C PRO A 10 7.82 0.91 -12.87
N ASP A 11 8.98 1.44 -12.53
CA ASP A 11 10.02 1.72 -13.50
C ASP A 11 10.54 0.41 -14.14
N ALA A 12 11.35 0.53 -15.20
CA ALA A 12 11.93 -0.62 -15.88
C ALA A 12 12.76 -1.51 -14.92
N ALA A 13 13.30 -0.95 -13.84
CA ALA A 13 14.08 -1.70 -12.86
C ALA A 13 13.20 -2.64 -12.03
N LEU A 14 12.02 -2.21 -11.59
CA LEU A 14 11.05 -3.09 -10.94
C LEU A 14 10.59 -4.20 -11.90
N THR A 15 10.32 -3.84 -13.15
CA THR A 15 9.97 -4.82 -14.20
C THR A 15 11.03 -5.90 -14.31
N ASN A 16 12.29 -5.50 -14.51
CA ASN A 16 13.40 -6.43 -14.68
C ASN A 16 13.66 -7.26 -13.42
N ALA A 17 13.45 -6.68 -12.22
CA ALA A 17 13.58 -7.40 -10.97
C ALA A 17 12.52 -8.50 -10.81
N LEU A 18 11.31 -8.26 -11.33
CA LEU A 18 10.19 -9.22 -11.25
C LEU A 18 10.24 -10.29 -12.34
N LEU A 19 10.70 -9.98 -13.55
CA LEU A 19 10.80 -10.94 -14.67
C LEU A 19 11.79 -12.08 -14.45
N GLN A 20 12.62 -12.03 -13.42
CA GLN A 20 13.60 -13.09 -13.12
C GLN A 20 13.03 -14.28 -12.34
N TYR A 21 11.75 -14.28 -12.04
CA TYR A 21 11.05 -15.39 -11.41
C TYR A 21 10.32 -16.19 -12.49
N SER A 22 11.01 -17.18 -13.08
CA SER A 22 10.48 -17.99 -14.18
C SER A 22 9.26 -18.84 -13.80
N ASP A 23 9.11 -19.15 -12.50
CA ASP A 23 8.09 -20.06 -11.98
C ASP A 23 6.93 -19.30 -11.31
N TRP A 24 6.86 -17.96 -11.46
CA TRP A 24 5.84 -17.14 -10.82
C TRP A 24 5.13 -16.25 -11.82
N TYR A 25 3.87 -16.05 -11.56
CA TYR A 25 3.01 -15.20 -12.36
C TYR A 25 3.01 -13.77 -11.81
N VAL A 26 3.57 -12.83 -12.57
CA VAL A 26 3.74 -11.43 -12.16
C VAL A 26 2.84 -10.52 -12.98
N MET A 27 2.02 -9.73 -12.30
CA MET A 27 1.25 -8.64 -12.89
C MET A 27 1.70 -7.30 -12.33
N ARG A 28 1.59 -6.26 -13.13
CA ARG A 28 1.89 -4.89 -12.75
C ARG A 28 0.71 -4.00 -13.08
N ASP A 29 0.60 -2.91 -12.32
CA ASP A 29 -0.35 -1.87 -12.61
C ASP A 29 -1.79 -2.44 -12.67
N VAL A 30 -2.11 -3.23 -11.63
CA VAL A 30 -3.39 -3.95 -11.54
C VAL A 30 -4.45 -3.01 -10.98
N LEU A 31 -5.53 -2.80 -11.73
CA LEU A 31 -6.68 -2.00 -11.31
C LEU A 31 -7.88 -2.90 -11.10
N ILE A 32 -8.43 -2.93 -9.89
CA ILE A 32 -9.61 -3.75 -9.55
C ILE A 32 -10.76 -2.90 -8.99
N PRO A 33 -12.01 -3.38 -9.09
CA PRO A 33 -13.10 -2.78 -8.35
C PRO A 33 -12.89 -2.98 -6.84
N ALA A 34 -13.22 -1.99 -6.04
CA ALA A 34 -13.12 -2.02 -4.59
C ALA A 34 -14.29 -1.26 -3.98
N ASP A 35 -15.14 -1.94 -3.22
CA ASP A 35 -16.35 -1.38 -2.58
C ASP A 35 -17.06 -0.31 -3.45
N ASP A 36 -16.86 0.98 -3.17
CA ASP A 36 -17.47 2.13 -3.86
C ASP A 36 -16.54 2.83 -4.87
N ARG A 37 -15.35 2.32 -5.11
CA ARG A 37 -14.33 2.95 -5.95
C ARG A 37 -13.48 1.92 -6.69
N THR A 38 -12.48 2.42 -7.39
CA THR A 38 -11.42 1.60 -7.98
C THR A 38 -10.18 1.58 -7.10
N MET A 39 -9.41 0.49 -7.17
CA MET A 39 -8.17 0.34 -6.42
C MET A 39 -7.02 -0.08 -7.34
N HIS A 40 -5.92 0.63 -7.25
CA HIS A 40 -4.69 0.37 -7.98
C HIS A 40 -3.66 -0.32 -7.09
N ILE A 41 -3.05 -1.37 -7.61
CA ILE A 41 -1.98 -2.14 -6.97
C ILE A 41 -0.76 -2.11 -7.89
N ASP A 42 0.38 -1.70 -7.39
CA ASP A 42 1.58 -1.51 -8.21
C ASP A 42 2.05 -2.81 -8.85
N PHE A 43 2.03 -3.92 -8.10
CA PHE A 43 2.30 -5.25 -8.64
C PHE A 43 1.70 -6.37 -7.78
N VAL A 44 1.42 -7.49 -8.43
CA VAL A 44 0.98 -8.74 -7.81
C VAL A 44 1.92 -9.86 -8.28
N ILE A 45 2.36 -10.71 -7.34
CA ILE A 45 3.10 -11.94 -7.67
C ILE A 45 2.27 -13.10 -7.14
N ALA A 46 1.81 -13.98 -8.04
CA ALA A 46 1.18 -15.22 -7.66
C ALA A 46 2.20 -16.35 -7.70
N SER A 47 2.33 -17.06 -6.60
CA SER A 47 3.20 -18.23 -6.44
C SER A 47 2.43 -19.38 -5.80
N PRO A 48 2.91 -20.64 -5.92
CA PRO A 48 2.28 -21.77 -5.25
C PRO A 48 2.18 -21.65 -3.72
N GLN A 49 2.98 -20.80 -3.10
CA GLN A 49 3.00 -20.60 -1.65
C GLN A 49 2.13 -19.46 -1.16
N CYS A 50 2.04 -18.36 -1.92
CA CYS A 50 1.21 -17.24 -1.57
C CYS A 50 1.09 -16.18 -2.69
N ILE A 51 0.16 -15.27 -2.53
CA ILE A 51 -0.03 -14.10 -3.38
C ILE A 51 0.59 -12.88 -2.67
N PHE A 52 1.62 -12.31 -3.28
CA PHE A 52 2.22 -11.07 -2.82
C PHE A 52 1.50 -9.88 -3.45
N LEU A 53 1.11 -8.93 -2.61
CA LEU A 53 0.64 -7.62 -3.07
C LEU A 53 1.73 -6.60 -2.79
N GLY A 54 2.16 -5.94 -3.85
CA GLY A 54 3.27 -5.01 -3.81
C GLY A 54 2.84 -3.55 -3.84
N GLU A 55 3.40 -2.76 -2.94
CA GLU A 55 3.34 -1.31 -2.93
C GLU A 55 4.76 -0.76 -3.09
N TYR A 56 5.01 -0.01 -4.16
CA TYR A 56 6.31 0.55 -4.48
C TYR A 56 6.31 2.06 -4.30
N LYS A 57 7.18 2.55 -3.43
CA LYS A 57 7.33 3.98 -3.16
C LYS A 57 8.77 4.43 -3.31
N THR A 58 8.98 5.50 -4.04
CA THR A 58 10.23 6.25 -4.02
C THR A 58 10.16 7.39 -3.02
N TYR A 59 11.24 7.70 -2.33
CA TYR A 59 11.28 8.79 -1.36
C TYR A 59 12.64 9.47 -1.29
N GLN A 60 12.65 10.68 -0.75
CA GLN A 60 13.85 11.47 -0.44
C GLN A 60 13.84 11.88 1.04
N GLY A 61 15.02 12.16 1.58
CA GLY A 61 15.16 12.57 2.97
C GLY A 61 14.89 11.43 3.95
N LEU A 62 14.49 11.78 5.17
CA LEU A 62 14.19 10.83 6.22
C LEU A 62 12.67 10.52 6.22
N ILE A 63 12.32 9.24 6.23
CA ILE A 63 10.99 8.78 6.61
C ILE A 63 11.07 8.10 7.97
N ALA A 64 10.25 8.55 8.92
CA ALA A 64 10.15 7.97 10.24
C ALA A 64 8.71 7.58 10.56
N GLY A 65 8.51 6.41 11.18
CA GLY A 65 7.18 5.93 11.49
C GLY A 65 7.14 4.64 12.29
N SER A 66 5.94 4.08 12.43
CA SER A 66 5.71 2.77 13.02
C SER A 66 4.87 1.92 12.06
N GLY A 67 5.11 0.62 12.06
CA GLY A 67 4.40 -0.33 11.21
C GLY A 67 2.89 -0.34 11.41
N MET A 68 2.40 0.08 12.57
CA MET A 68 0.96 0.13 12.91
C MET A 68 0.34 1.51 12.77
N ASN A 69 1.13 2.55 12.49
CA ASN A 69 0.61 3.91 12.38
C ASN A 69 0.13 4.18 10.94
N LYS A 70 -1.03 4.82 10.84
CA LYS A 70 -1.63 5.23 9.57
C LYS A 70 -0.81 6.29 8.85
N TYR A 71 -0.18 7.20 9.60
CA TYR A 71 0.67 8.26 9.07
C TYR A 71 2.08 8.13 9.63
N TRP A 72 3.05 8.26 8.76
CA TRP A 72 4.46 8.42 9.05
C TRP A 72 4.86 9.89 8.84
N LYS A 73 6.10 10.23 9.14
CA LYS A 73 6.66 11.56 8.89
C LYS A 73 7.73 11.48 7.84
N GLN A 74 7.71 12.40 6.89
CA GLN A 74 8.81 12.62 5.95
C GLN A 74 9.46 13.95 6.25
N TYR A 75 10.78 13.95 6.38
CA TYR A 75 11.61 15.13 6.58
C TYR A 75 12.46 15.33 5.32
N VAL A 76 12.15 16.38 4.56
CA VAL A 76 12.82 16.69 3.29
C VAL A 76 12.88 18.20 3.07
N GLY A 77 14.05 18.72 2.69
CA GLY A 77 14.23 20.15 2.41
C GLY A 77 13.90 21.06 3.59
N GLY A 78 14.08 20.60 4.83
CA GLY A 78 13.73 21.35 6.05
C GLY A 78 12.24 21.31 6.42
N ALA A 79 11.39 20.66 5.64
CA ALA A 79 9.97 20.50 5.92
C ALA A 79 9.67 19.15 6.58
N GLU A 80 8.67 19.13 7.49
CA GLU A 80 8.02 17.93 8.00
C GLU A 80 6.68 17.75 7.29
N ILE A 81 6.46 16.59 6.70
CA ILE A 81 5.26 16.28 5.90
C ILE A 81 4.63 14.99 6.43
N ASP A 82 3.31 14.97 6.58
CA ASP A 82 2.57 13.73 6.84
C ASP A 82 2.62 12.83 5.61
N TYR A 83 3.10 11.61 5.82
CA TYR A 83 3.26 10.59 4.81
C TYR A 83 2.32 9.42 5.12
N PHE A 84 1.33 9.19 4.26
CA PHE A 84 0.42 8.05 4.46
C PHE A 84 1.20 6.75 4.41
N SER A 85 1.03 5.91 5.43
CA SER A 85 1.77 4.66 5.58
C SER A 85 1.52 3.71 4.41
N PRO A 86 2.54 3.33 3.64
CA PRO A 86 2.40 2.34 2.58
C PRO A 86 2.01 0.95 3.12
N VAL A 87 2.34 0.66 4.37
CA VAL A 87 1.91 -0.56 5.06
C VAL A 87 0.40 -0.58 5.21
N MET A 88 -0.18 0.50 5.71
CA MET A 88 -1.64 0.60 5.87
C MET A 88 -2.35 0.65 4.52
N GLN A 89 -1.76 1.31 3.52
CA GLN A 89 -2.26 1.30 2.15
C GLN A 89 -2.32 -0.13 1.61
N ASN A 90 -1.23 -0.88 1.72
CA ASN A 90 -1.14 -2.22 1.17
C ASN A 90 -1.99 -3.25 1.95
N LEU A 91 -2.21 -3.03 3.25
CA LEU A 91 -3.18 -3.84 4.02
C LEU A 91 -4.62 -3.66 3.49
N TYR A 92 -4.99 -2.43 3.15
CA TYR A 92 -6.27 -2.18 2.49
C TYR A 92 -6.34 -2.87 1.13
N HIS A 93 -5.25 -2.82 0.35
CA HIS A 93 -5.15 -3.55 -0.93
C HIS A 93 -5.36 -5.05 -0.73
N MET A 94 -4.76 -5.66 0.30
CA MET A 94 -4.95 -7.07 0.63
C MET A 94 -6.40 -7.40 0.97
N LEU A 95 -7.06 -6.55 1.74
CA LEU A 95 -8.48 -6.74 2.10
C LEU A 95 -9.38 -6.73 0.85
N GLN A 96 -9.17 -5.78 -0.04
CA GLN A 96 -9.96 -5.66 -1.27
C GLN A 96 -9.64 -6.78 -2.26
N MET A 97 -8.37 -7.19 -2.38
CA MET A 97 -7.98 -8.32 -3.21
C MET A 97 -8.58 -9.64 -2.71
N ARG A 98 -8.68 -9.85 -1.40
CA ARG A 98 -9.39 -11.01 -0.83
C ARG A 98 -10.88 -11.04 -1.24
N LYS A 99 -11.54 -9.88 -1.22
CA LYS A 99 -12.93 -9.76 -1.69
C LYS A 99 -13.03 -10.01 -3.20
N PHE A 100 -12.15 -9.42 -3.97
CA PHE A 100 -12.09 -9.58 -5.42
C PHE A 100 -11.86 -11.03 -5.85
N LEU A 101 -11.01 -11.76 -5.13
CA LEU A 101 -10.72 -13.17 -5.39
C LEU A 101 -11.65 -14.12 -4.64
N SER A 102 -12.71 -13.65 -3.98
CA SER A 102 -13.64 -14.53 -3.25
C SER A 102 -14.35 -15.58 -4.11
N PRO A 103 -14.58 -15.40 -5.43
CA PRO A 103 -15.11 -16.45 -6.28
C PRO A 103 -14.12 -17.56 -6.63
N VAL A 104 -12.82 -17.36 -6.40
CA VAL A 104 -11.79 -18.36 -6.68
C VAL A 104 -11.89 -19.50 -5.67
N PRO A 105 -12.00 -20.78 -6.12
CA PRO A 105 -12.33 -21.91 -5.24
C PRO A 105 -11.15 -22.48 -4.45
N TYR A 106 -10.13 -21.66 -4.19
CA TYR A 106 -8.91 -22.08 -3.49
C TYR A 106 -8.71 -21.30 -2.20
N GLU A 107 -8.07 -21.91 -1.22
CA GLU A 107 -7.60 -21.19 -0.04
C GLU A 107 -6.39 -20.34 -0.43
N LEU A 108 -6.49 -19.01 -0.24
CA LEU A 108 -5.48 -18.06 -0.66
C LEU A 108 -4.73 -17.47 0.53
N HIS A 109 -3.41 -17.61 0.52
CA HIS A 109 -2.53 -16.91 1.45
C HIS A 109 -1.99 -15.63 0.78
N PHE A 110 -1.93 -14.55 1.55
CA PHE A 110 -1.47 -13.25 1.07
C PHE A 110 -0.28 -12.75 1.89
N HIS A 111 0.60 -12.03 1.22
CA HIS A 111 1.73 -11.35 1.85
C HIS A 111 1.84 -9.92 1.34
N SER A 112 1.85 -8.96 2.26
CA SER A 112 2.06 -7.54 1.95
C SER A 112 3.55 -7.27 1.75
N LEU A 113 3.92 -6.73 0.60
CA LEU A 113 5.30 -6.42 0.24
C LEU A 113 5.44 -4.93 -0.08
N VAL A 114 5.99 -4.17 0.86
CA VAL A 114 6.21 -2.73 0.71
C VAL A 114 7.67 -2.48 0.35
N VAL A 115 7.88 -1.88 -0.81
CA VAL A 115 9.21 -1.52 -1.31
C VAL A 115 9.39 -0.01 -1.21
N MET A 116 10.26 0.42 -0.30
CA MET A 116 10.61 1.82 -0.05
C MET A 116 11.96 2.12 -0.66
N GLN A 117 11.98 2.62 -1.90
CA GLN A 117 13.22 2.88 -2.65
C GLN A 117 13.70 4.32 -2.41
N PRO A 118 14.84 4.55 -1.74
CA PRO A 118 15.39 5.90 -1.63
C PRO A 118 15.87 6.41 -3.01
N VAL A 119 15.63 7.69 -3.26
CA VAL A 119 16.09 8.40 -4.48
C VAL A 119 17.08 9.46 -4.09
N GLY A 120 18.20 9.51 -4.77
CA GLY A 120 19.27 10.45 -4.48
C GLY A 120 20.10 10.05 -3.24
N ARG A 121 20.93 10.99 -2.78
CA ARG A 121 21.78 10.78 -1.59
C ARG A 121 21.00 11.15 -0.31
N GLY A 122 21.15 10.34 0.74
CA GLY A 122 20.62 10.65 2.09
C GLY A 122 19.20 10.18 2.36
N GLY A 123 18.61 9.35 1.51
CA GLY A 123 17.33 8.70 1.84
C GLY A 123 17.51 7.72 3.01
N LYS A 124 16.74 7.92 4.10
CA LYS A 124 16.80 7.10 5.31
C LYS A 124 15.39 6.69 5.73
N LEU A 125 15.23 5.44 6.13
CA LEU A 125 13.97 4.89 6.62
C LEU A 125 14.16 4.44 8.08
N GLU A 126 13.46 5.09 9.01
CA GLU A 126 13.46 4.76 10.44
C GLU A 126 12.07 4.30 10.85
N LEU A 127 11.89 3.00 10.95
CA LEU A 127 10.63 2.39 11.34
C LEU A 127 10.78 1.67 12.67
N THR A 128 9.79 1.84 13.54
CA THR A 128 9.74 1.27 14.88
C THR A 128 8.48 0.43 15.07
N GLY A 129 8.49 -0.38 16.14
CA GLY A 129 7.33 -1.14 16.58
C GLY A 129 7.04 -2.39 15.74
N PRO A 130 5.99 -3.12 16.11
CA PRO A 130 5.55 -4.29 15.37
C PRO A 130 4.94 -3.90 14.01
N TYR A 131 5.00 -4.83 13.08
CA TYR A 131 4.32 -4.77 11.80
C TYR A 131 3.11 -5.71 11.80
N PRO A 132 2.10 -5.45 10.95
CA PRO A 132 1.06 -6.43 10.72
C PRO A 132 1.64 -7.77 10.27
N ALA A 133 0.97 -8.85 10.66
CA ALA A 133 1.35 -10.19 10.22
C ALA A 133 1.41 -10.26 8.67
N ASP A 134 2.25 -11.12 8.16
CA ASP A 134 2.42 -11.31 6.71
C ASP A 134 2.75 -10.00 5.95
N THR A 135 3.56 -9.13 6.58
CA THR A 135 4.03 -7.88 5.98
C THR A 135 5.56 -7.83 5.99
N SER A 136 6.14 -7.48 4.86
CA SER A 136 7.57 -7.19 4.73
C SER A 136 7.78 -5.79 4.14
N ILE A 137 8.74 -5.07 4.71
CA ILE A 137 9.17 -3.77 4.21
C ILE A 137 10.64 -3.88 3.82
N VAL A 138 10.95 -3.46 2.61
CA VAL A 138 12.31 -3.50 2.06
C VAL A 138 12.69 -2.16 1.43
N GLN A 139 13.99 -1.87 1.38
CA GLN A 139 14.48 -0.58 0.90
C GLN A 139 15.09 -0.64 -0.52
N ASN A 140 15.04 -1.78 -1.17
CA ASN A 140 15.50 -1.93 -2.55
C ASN A 140 14.98 -3.22 -3.20
N LEU A 141 15.09 -3.29 -4.51
CA LEU A 141 14.59 -4.42 -5.30
C LEU A 141 15.35 -5.73 -5.04
N ASN A 142 16.63 -5.67 -4.68
CA ASN A 142 17.38 -6.89 -4.32
C ASN A 142 16.89 -7.48 -2.98
N ALA A 143 16.62 -6.63 -2.00
CA ALA A 143 16.02 -7.06 -0.74
C ALA A 143 14.61 -7.60 -0.96
N MET A 144 13.80 -6.99 -1.85
CA MET A 144 12.49 -7.50 -2.25
C MET A 144 12.61 -8.96 -2.75
N ARG A 145 13.52 -9.23 -3.68
CA ARG A 145 13.72 -10.57 -4.21
C ARG A 145 14.05 -11.60 -3.13
N ARG A 146 14.96 -11.26 -2.21
CA ARG A 146 15.34 -12.13 -1.10
C ARG A 146 14.15 -12.42 -0.18
N ILE A 147 13.33 -11.42 0.12
CA ILE A 147 12.14 -11.60 0.99
C ILE A 147 11.11 -12.49 0.31
N VAL A 148 10.82 -12.27 -0.97
CA VAL A 148 9.87 -13.13 -1.71
C VAL A 148 10.34 -14.58 -1.67
N GLN A 149 11.62 -14.84 -1.95
CA GLN A 149 12.21 -16.17 -1.87
C GLN A 149 12.11 -16.76 -0.46
N LEU A 150 12.51 -16.03 0.58
CA LEU A 150 12.45 -16.47 1.98
C LEU A 150 11.03 -16.79 2.44
N VAL A 151 10.05 -16.01 2.02
CA VAL A 151 8.64 -16.27 2.35
C VAL A 151 8.17 -17.56 1.68
N CYS A 152 8.51 -17.77 0.41
CA CYS A 152 8.19 -19.02 -0.30
C CYS A 152 8.89 -20.24 0.30
N GLU A 153 10.17 -20.15 0.67
CA GLU A 153 10.91 -21.26 1.30
C GLU A 153 10.32 -21.65 2.66
N LYS A 154 9.80 -20.69 3.43
CA LYS A 154 9.22 -20.95 4.75
C LYS A 154 7.77 -21.45 4.72
N ARG A 155 7.09 -21.31 3.62
CA ARG A 155 5.70 -21.74 3.46
C ARG A 155 5.62 -23.04 2.66
N LYS A 156 4.77 -23.94 3.09
CA LYS A 156 4.44 -25.11 2.27
C LYS A 156 3.70 -24.67 1.02
N MET A 157 3.98 -25.30 -0.10
CA MET A 157 3.15 -25.18 -1.29
C MET A 157 1.74 -25.71 -0.96
N HIS A 158 0.73 -24.95 -1.30
CA HIS A 158 -0.66 -25.33 -1.12
C HIS A 158 -1.47 -25.17 -2.40
N LEU A 159 -0.91 -24.48 -3.40
CA LEU A 159 -1.45 -24.41 -4.76
C LEU A 159 -0.56 -25.17 -5.72
N THR A 160 -1.19 -25.81 -6.68
CA THR A 160 -0.50 -26.36 -7.85
C THR A 160 -0.15 -25.24 -8.83
N GLU A 161 0.68 -25.52 -9.82
CA GLU A 161 0.98 -24.59 -10.90
C GLU A 161 -0.30 -24.18 -11.66
N ALA A 162 -1.18 -25.15 -11.98
CA ALA A 162 -2.45 -24.90 -12.68
C ALA A 162 -3.39 -24.00 -11.86
N GLU A 163 -3.47 -24.17 -10.55
CA GLU A 163 -4.27 -23.30 -9.66
C GLU A 163 -3.67 -21.90 -9.57
N THR A 164 -2.34 -21.80 -9.53
CA THR A 164 -1.64 -20.50 -9.54
C THR A 164 -1.88 -19.77 -10.87
N GLN A 165 -1.81 -20.49 -12.00
CA GLN A 165 -2.15 -19.96 -13.32
C GLN A 165 -3.61 -19.48 -13.35
N TYR A 166 -4.54 -20.28 -12.84
CA TYR A 166 -5.95 -19.89 -12.80
C TYR A 166 -6.17 -18.58 -12.04
N ILE A 167 -5.49 -18.38 -10.91
CA ILE A 167 -5.58 -17.12 -10.15
C ILE A 167 -5.05 -15.94 -10.97
N TYR A 168 -3.91 -16.15 -11.64
CA TYR A 168 -3.33 -15.14 -12.52
C TYR A 168 -4.29 -14.77 -13.66
N ASP A 169 -4.85 -15.74 -14.34
CA ASP A 169 -5.79 -15.54 -15.45
C ASP A 169 -7.07 -14.84 -14.94
N TYR A 170 -7.59 -15.28 -13.80
CA TYR A 170 -8.76 -14.65 -13.17
C TYR A 170 -8.54 -13.15 -12.90
N ILE A 171 -7.40 -12.78 -12.30
CA ILE A 171 -7.08 -11.36 -12.11
C ILE A 171 -6.96 -10.65 -13.47
N GLY A 172 -6.26 -11.29 -14.41
CA GLY A 172 -6.07 -10.75 -15.76
C GLY A 172 -7.37 -10.45 -16.51
N GLU A 173 -8.36 -11.33 -16.39
CA GLU A 173 -9.66 -11.21 -17.06
C GLU A 173 -10.60 -10.22 -16.38
N HIS A 174 -10.56 -10.14 -15.05
CA HIS A 174 -11.53 -9.36 -14.27
C HIS A 174 -10.99 -8.00 -13.80
N GLN A 175 -9.71 -7.70 -14.00
CA GLN A 175 -9.18 -6.36 -13.72
C GLN A 175 -9.78 -5.30 -14.66
N LEU A 176 -9.90 -4.09 -14.17
CA LEU A 176 -10.36 -2.94 -14.95
C LEU A 176 -9.26 -2.48 -15.90
N ARG A 177 -9.60 -2.28 -17.16
CA ARG A 177 -8.64 -1.88 -18.21
C ARG A 177 -9.13 -0.65 -18.96
N GLY A 178 -8.21 -0.01 -19.68
CA GLY A 178 -8.47 1.13 -20.53
C GLY A 178 -8.20 2.47 -19.85
N GLU A 179 -7.99 3.47 -20.68
CA GLU A 179 -7.64 4.82 -20.26
C GLU A 179 -8.76 5.48 -19.44
N ASP A 180 -10.01 5.20 -19.77
CA ASP A 180 -11.17 5.76 -19.07
C ASP A 180 -11.24 5.27 -17.62
N MET A 181 -10.93 3.99 -17.37
CA MET A 181 -10.89 3.45 -16.00
C MET A 181 -9.73 4.02 -15.21
N ARG A 182 -8.59 4.29 -15.84
CA ARG A 182 -7.45 4.97 -15.20
C ARG A 182 -7.78 6.43 -14.89
N LYS A 183 -8.44 7.15 -15.78
CA LYS A 183 -8.95 8.50 -15.53
C LYS A 183 -9.95 8.51 -14.39
N LYS A 184 -10.88 7.55 -14.37
CA LYS A 184 -11.84 7.38 -13.28
C LYS A 184 -11.11 7.18 -11.94
N HIS A 185 -10.15 6.25 -11.87
CA HIS A 185 -9.36 6.02 -10.65
C HIS A 185 -8.60 7.27 -10.19
N ALA A 186 -7.99 8.01 -11.12
CA ALA A 186 -7.29 9.25 -10.81
C ALA A 186 -8.23 10.32 -10.24
N ALA A 187 -9.43 10.45 -10.81
CA ALA A 187 -10.46 11.37 -10.32
C ALA A 187 -10.95 10.97 -8.91
N GLU A 188 -11.30 9.69 -8.70
CA GLU A 188 -11.73 9.17 -7.38
C GLU A 188 -10.65 9.40 -6.31
N SER A 189 -9.39 9.19 -6.65
CA SER A 189 -8.25 9.43 -5.74
C SER A 189 -8.06 10.91 -5.43
N ALA A 190 -8.29 11.80 -6.40
CA ALA A 190 -8.22 13.25 -6.21
C ALA A 190 -9.37 13.75 -5.34
N ASP A 191 -10.59 13.28 -5.59
CA ASP A 191 -11.79 13.64 -4.82
C ASP A 191 -11.69 13.17 -3.37
N TYR A 192 -11.18 11.95 -3.13
CA TYR A 192 -10.95 11.47 -1.78
C TYR A 192 -9.98 12.38 -1.00
N LYS A 193 -8.87 12.80 -1.62
CA LYS A 193 -7.90 13.72 -1.00
C LYS A 193 -8.50 15.09 -0.74
N LEU A 194 -9.29 15.61 -1.68
CA LEU A 194 -9.95 16.90 -1.54
C LEU A 194 -11.00 16.88 -0.41
N ASN A 195 -11.82 15.84 -0.37
CA ASN A 195 -12.84 15.66 0.67
C ASN A 195 -12.22 15.47 2.05
N ALA A 196 -11.11 14.74 2.16
CA ALA A 196 -10.38 14.61 3.42
C ALA A 196 -9.84 15.97 3.90
N ARG A 197 -9.28 16.81 3.01
CA ARG A 197 -8.83 18.16 3.35
C ARG A 197 -9.98 19.08 3.78
N ARG A 198 -11.12 19.01 3.09
CA ARG A 198 -12.32 19.79 3.43
C ARG A 198 -12.88 19.39 4.79
N ALA A 199 -12.95 18.09 5.07
CA ALA A 199 -13.38 17.58 6.37
C ALA A 199 -12.48 18.08 7.50
N LEU A 200 -11.15 18.02 7.33
CA LEU A 200 -10.19 18.56 8.29
C LEU A 200 -10.37 20.07 8.54
N ALA A 201 -10.55 20.85 7.49
CA ALA A 201 -10.78 22.29 7.60
C ALA A 201 -12.07 22.62 8.39
N GLN A 202 -13.06 21.72 8.37
CA GLN A 202 -14.30 21.81 9.14
C GLN A 202 -14.23 21.13 10.50
N GLN A 203 -13.05 20.65 10.92
CA GLN A 203 -12.86 19.88 12.15
C GLN A 203 -13.71 18.60 12.20
N ILE A 204 -13.90 17.98 11.06
CA ILE A 204 -14.59 16.71 10.88
C ILE A 204 -13.57 15.60 10.58
N CYS A 205 -13.75 14.46 11.21
CA CYS A 205 -12.93 13.29 10.94
C CYS A 205 -13.15 12.78 9.50
N PRO A 206 -12.12 12.72 8.65
CA PRO A 206 -12.28 12.25 7.27
C PRO A 206 -12.56 10.75 7.16
N GLU A 207 -12.42 9.99 8.26
CA GLU A 207 -12.65 8.55 8.28
C GLU A 207 -14.10 8.16 8.61
N CYS A 208 -14.71 8.85 9.59
CA CYS A 208 -16.02 8.49 10.11
C CYS A 208 -17.00 9.65 10.18
N LEU A 209 -16.61 10.82 9.68
CA LEU A 209 -17.39 12.06 9.63
C LEU A 209 -17.84 12.59 11.01
N SER A 210 -17.28 12.06 12.11
CA SER A 210 -17.55 12.58 13.45
C SER A 210 -16.70 13.81 13.75
N PRO A 211 -17.08 14.67 14.69
CA PRO A 211 -16.29 15.83 15.06
C PRO A 211 -14.87 15.47 15.53
N LEU A 212 -13.91 16.32 15.22
CA LEU A 212 -12.57 16.26 15.78
C LEU A 212 -12.51 17.11 17.05
N LYS A 213 -11.76 16.64 18.05
CA LYS A 213 -11.51 17.36 19.30
C LYS A 213 -10.02 17.71 19.41
N PRO A 214 -9.67 18.91 19.86
CA PRO A 214 -8.27 19.26 20.11
C PRO A 214 -7.78 18.53 21.37
N VAL A 215 -6.61 17.93 21.28
CA VAL A 215 -5.93 17.25 22.39
C VAL A 215 -4.48 17.71 22.45
N GLY A 216 -4.09 18.33 23.57
CA GLY A 216 -2.70 18.69 23.85
C GLY A 216 -1.93 17.48 24.42
N THR A 217 -0.73 17.27 23.90
CA THR A 217 0.21 16.27 24.40
C THR A 217 1.59 16.90 24.59
N PRO A 218 2.52 16.26 25.33
CA PRO A 218 3.90 16.74 25.45
C PRO A 218 4.62 16.87 24.08
N THR A 219 4.15 16.18 23.06
CA THR A 219 4.72 16.19 21.70
C THR A 219 4.01 17.14 20.72
N GLY A 220 2.97 17.86 21.17
CA GLY A 220 2.24 18.84 20.38
C GLY A 220 0.72 18.74 20.51
N ASN A 221 0.03 19.58 19.76
CA ASN A 221 -1.43 19.59 19.70
C ASN A 221 -1.93 18.75 18.53
N TYR A 222 -3.01 18.00 18.77
CA TYR A 222 -3.58 17.08 17.79
C TYR A 222 -5.10 17.25 17.71
N TRP A 223 -5.63 17.09 16.52
CA TRP A 223 -7.03 16.78 16.30
C TRP A 223 -7.22 15.27 16.48
N VAL A 224 -8.12 14.86 17.37
CA VAL A 224 -8.44 13.46 17.67
C VAL A 224 -9.93 13.24 17.39
N CYS A 225 -10.28 12.14 16.73
CA CYS A 225 -11.67 11.81 16.49
C CYS A 225 -12.44 11.66 17.81
N SER A 226 -13.64 12.24 17.87
CA SER A 226 -14.51 12.16 19.07
C SER A 226 -14.95 10.73 19.39
N ARG A 227 -14.87 9.81 18.40
CA ARG A 227 -15.16 8.37 18.56
C ARG A 227 -13.95 7.54 18.95
N TYR A 228 -12.85 8.15 19.35
CA TYR A 228 -11.73 7.37 19.90
C TYR A 228 -12.20 6.58 21.14
N PRO A 229 -11.86 5.29 21.30
CA PRO A 229 -10.91 4.49 20.50
C PRO A 229 -11.50 3.75 19.28
N ASP A 230 -12.80 3.82 19.01
CA ASP A 230 -13.44 3.12 17.88
C ASP A 230 -12.91 3.64 16.54
N CYS A 231 -12.77 4.93 16.41
CA CYS A 231 -12.08 5.58 15.30
C CYS A 231 -10.77 6.18 15.81
N LYS A 232 -9.65 5.64 15.35
CA LYS A 232 -8.30 6.04 15.80
C LYS A 232 -7.70 7.20 15.01
N TYR A 233 -8.52 7.96 14.29
CA TYR A 233 -8.02 9.07 13.50
C TYR A 233 -7.44 10.16 14.40
N THR A 234 -6.21 10.57 14.10
CA THR A 234 -5.51 11.71 14.70
C THR A 234 -4.79 12.51 13.63
N HIS A 235 -4.72 13.82 13.79
CA HIS A 235 -4.01 14.72 12.89
C HIS A 235 -3.32 15.79 13.70
N LYS A 236 -2.03 16.05 13.45
CA LYS A 236 -1.28 17.11 14.15
C LYS A 236 -1.74 18.47 13.65
N MET A 237 -1.96 19.42 14.57
CA MET A 237 -2.30 20.80 14.27
C MET A 237 -1.11 21.59 13.77
#